data_4e716f70e08884f1b6b7ac627f04e2b9
#
_entry.id   4e716f70e08884f1b6b7ac627f04e2b9
#
_cell.length_a   1.000
_cell.length_b   1.000
_cell.length_c   1.000
_cell.angle_alpha   90.00
_cell.angle_beta   90.00
_cell.angle_gamma   90.00
#
_symmetry.space_group_name_H-M   'P 1'
#
loop_
_entity.id
_entity.type
_entity.pdbx_description
1 polymer ?
#
loop_
_entity_poly.entity_id
_entity_poly.type
_entity_poly.pdbx_seq_one_letter_code
_entity_poly.pdbx_strand_id
1 'polypeptide(L)'
;KVEDNDELRRIIDSGDFGAWRIFLHPQQREYAEKSRNGSFRLSGGAGTGKTVVAVHRARNLARANPRARVLLTTYTRNLADDLASQVHQFSGAQTVKRLGGSGVYVSGIDQLVWAIMKRARSGIADAVKDVLGHPREDPLKSSDVSWDQAIDEAGRILPAEIATTAFFEAEYETVILPYRVTTESQYLSVRRQGRGLSLSRARRMAVWKVVAAYRSAGRAEGGTSFAERAAIAAAWLERTGQHLFDHVIVDESQDLTPAHFQLLRALVAQGPDDLFLCEDSHQRIYGQKV
;
A
#
# COMPACT_ATOMS: atom_id res chain seq x y z
N LYS A 1 -32.20 -8.21 -17.25
CA LYS A 1 -32.12 -9.57 -16.63
C LYS A 1 -31.95 -10.69 -17.64
N VAL A 2 -32.43 -10.53 -18.87
CA VAL A 2 -32.32 -11.55 -19.95
C VAL A 2 -31.00 -11.43 -20.69
N GLU A 3 -30.49 -10.23 -20.92
CA GLU A 3 -29.23 -9.95 -21.64
C GLU A 3 -27.98 -10.51 -20.96
N ASP A 4 -27.92 -10.49 -19.62
CA ASP A 4 -26.77 -10.95 -18.85
C ASP A 4 -26.60 -12.49 -18.86
N ASN A 5 -27.72 -13.24 -18.89
CA ASN A 5 -27.66 -14.71 -18.99
C ASN A 5 -27.25 -15.18 -20.39
N ASP A 6 -27.61 -14.42 -21.42
CA ASP A 6 -27.25 -14.74 -22.79
C ASP A 6 -25.78 -14.41 -23.10
N GLU A 7 -25.25 -13.35 -22.50
CA GLU A 7 -23.83 -13.01 -22.56
C GLU A 7 -22.98 -14.06 -21.84
N LEU A 8 -23.38 -14.47 -20.64
CA LEU A 8 -22.72 -15.55 -19.88
C LEU A 8 -22.73 -16.87 -20.66
N ARG A 9 -23.87 -17.25 -21.26
CA ARG A 9 -23.97 -18.46 -22.12
C ARG A 9 -23.04 -18.37 -23.30
N ARG A 10 -22.98 -17.24 -24.02
CA ARG A 10 -22.06 -17.06 -25.15
C ARG A 10 -20.60 -17.22 -24.74
N ILE A 11 -20.20 -16.71 -23.59
CA ILE A 11 -18.84 -16.85 -23.06
C ILE A 11 -18.54 -18.32 -22.72
N ILE A 12 -19.48 -19.02 -22.07
CA ILE A 12 -19.33 -20.44 -21.74
C ILE A 12 -19.27 -21.27 -23.02
N ASP A 13 -20.15 -21.01 -23.98
CA ASP A 13 -20.24 -21.77 -25.26
C ASP A 13 -19.03 -21.51 -26.17
N SER A 14 -18.42 -20.33 -26.08
CA SER A 14 -17.20 -20.00 -26.85
C SER A 14 -15.94 -20.67 -26.27
N GLY A 15 -15.97 -21.19 -25.05
CA GLY A 15 -14.80 -21.74 -24.38
C GLY A 15 -13.72 -20.71 -24.06
N ASP A 16 -14.05 -19.41 -24.15
CA ASP A 16 -13.12 -18.32 -23.87
C ASP A 16 -12.96 -18.12 -22.35
N PHE A 17 -11.99 -18.81 -21.78
CA PHE A 17 -11.60 -18.70 -20.38
C PHE A 17 -11.20 -17.27 -19.99
N GLY A 18 -10.62 -16.49 -20.92
CA GLY A 18 -10.25 -15.10 -20.70
C GLY A 18 -11.47 -14.22 -20.49
N ALA A 19 -12.46 -14.32 -21.34
CA ALA A 19 -13.72 -13.59 -21.23
C ALA A 19 -14.50 -13.97 -19.96
N TRP A 20 -14.47 -15.25 -19.57
CA TRP A 20 -15.10 -15.70 -18.32
C TRP A 20 -14.43 -15.12 -17.06
N ARG A 21 -13.11 -15.03 -17.03
CA ARG A 21 -12.36 -14.46 -15.89
C ARG A 21 -12.65 -12.99 -15.63
N ILE A 22 -13.10 -12.26 -16.63
CA ILE A 22 -13.42 -10.83 -16.54
C ILE A 22 -14.93 -10.54 -16.58
N PHE A 23 -15.77 -11.59 -16.55
CA PHE A 23 -17.22 -11.43 -16.53
C PHE A 23 -17.67 -10.75 -15.22
N LEU A 24 -18.43 -9.65 -15.36
CA LEU A 24 -18.96 -8.88 -14.24
C LEU A 24 -20.39 -9.32 -13.94
N HIS A 25 -20.58 -10.01 -12.81
CA HIS A 25 -21.92 -10.40 -12.37
C HIS A 25 -22.81 -9.16 -12.13
N PRO A 26 -24.12 -9.22 -12.45
CA PRO A 26 -25.03 -8.09 -12.27
C PRO A 26 -24.98 -7.41 -10.89
N GLN A 27 -24.84 -8.18 -9.81
CA GLN A 27 -24.68 -7.65 -8.44
C GLN A 27 -23.36 -6.89 -8.22
N GLN A 28 -22.31 -7.22 -8.97
CA GLN A 28 -21.01 -6.54 -8.91
C GLN A 28 -20.97 -5.25 -9.72
N ARG A 29 -21.87 -5.13 -10.73
CA ARG A 29 -21.94 -3.99 -11.65
C ARG A 29 -22.12 -2.67 -10.92
N GLU A 30 -22.96 -2.64 -9.87
CA GLU A 30 -23.16 -1.45 -9.05
C GLU A 30 -21.84 -0.95 -8.42
N TYR A 31 -20.98 -1.86 -7.96
CA TYR A 31 -19.69 -1.49 -7.36
C TYR A 31 -18.66 -1.00 -8.40
N ALA A 32 -18.71 -1.54 -9.59
CA ALA A 32 -17.81 -1.17 -10.67
C ALA A 32 -18.19 0.16 -11.37
N GLU A 33 -19.49 0.48 -11.47
CA GLU A 33 -20.00 1.57 -12.30
C GLU A 33 -20.47 2.79 -11.51
N LYS A 34 -21.06 2.59 -10.31
CA LYS A 34 -21.63 3.69 -9.54
C LYS A 34 -20.56 4.62 -8.98
N SER A 35 -20.71 5.91 -9.25
CA SER A 35 -19.87 6.94 -8.61
C SER A 35 -20.15 7.02 -7.11
N ARG A 36 -19.09 7.26 -6.34
CA ARG A 36 -19.11 7.37 -4.87
C ARG A 36 -18.64 8.76 -4.44
N ASN A 37 -19.24 9.28 -3.39
CA ASN A 37 -18.90 10.59 -2.84
C ASN A 37 -17.66 10.50 -1.91
N GLY A 38 -16.53 10.01 -2.42
CA GLY A 38 -15.31 9.85 -1.65
C GLY A 38 -14.80 8.41 -1.63
N SER A 39 -13.98 8.09 -0.64
CA SER A 39 -13.36 6.77 -0.49
C SER A 39 -14.41 5.68 -0.20
N PHE A 40 -14.21 4.51 -0.80
CA PHE A 40 -15.10 3.37 -0.65
C PHE A 40 -14.32 2.09 -0.42
N ARG A 41 -14.84 1.22 0.45
CA ARG A 41 -14.27 -0.09 0.77
C ARG A 41 -15.24 -1.20 0.40
N LEU A 42 -14.81 -2.10 -0.47
CA LEU A 42 -15.49 -3.32 -0.86
C LEU A 42 -14.91 -4.51 -0.10
N SER A 43 -15.66 -5.04 0.84
CA SER A 43 -15.28 -6.22 1.61
C SER A 43 -16.07 -7.44 1.16
N GLY A 44 -15.43 -8.60 1.07
CA GLY A 44 -16.08 -9.86 0.70
C GLY A 44 -15.13 -11.04 0.85
N GLY A 45 -15.67 -12.26 0.91
CA GLY A 45 -14.88 -13.49 1.02
C GLY A 45 -14.04 -13.78 -0.23
N ALA A 46 -13.16 -14.79 -0.13
CA ALA A 46 -12.39 -15.28 -1.28
C ALA A 46 -13.31 -15.70 -2.43
N GLY A 47 -12.89 -15.46 -3.67
CA GLY A 47 -13.63 -15.85 -4.87
C GLY A 47 -14.90 -15.06 -5.18
N THR A 48 -15.23 -14.00 -4.43
CA THR A 48 -16.43 -13.16 -4.69
C THR A 48 -16.26 -12.18 -5.86
N GLY A 49 -15.12 -12.22 -6.57
CA GLY A 49 -14.87 -11.42 -7.76
C GLY A 49 -14.48 -9.96 -7.48
N LYS A 50 -13.94 -9.64 -6.30
CA LYS A 50 -13.47 -8.30 -5.96
C LYS A 50 -12.46 -7.75 -6.96
N THR A 51 -11.51 -8.57 -7.39
CA THR A 51 -10.52 -8.25 -8.44
C THR A 51 -11.20 -7.87 -9.75
N VAL A 52 -12.24 -8.60 -10.17
CA VAL A 52 -13.02 -8.29 -11.37
C VAL A 52 -13.67 -6.91 -11.24
N VAL A 53 -14.27 -6.62 -10.08
CA VAL A 53 -14.84 -5.28 -9.79
C VAL A 53 -13.77 -4.19 -9.88
N ALA A 54 -12.59 -4.40 -9.28
CA ALA A 54 -11.47 -3.44 -9.31
C ALA A 54 -11.03 -3.12 -10.74
N VAL A 55 -10.84 -4.14 -11.58
CA VAL A 55 -10.43 -4.00 -12.99
C VAL A 55 -11.50 -3.26 -13.79
N HIS A 56 -12.78 -3.64 -13.67
CA HIS A 56 -13.87 -2.95 -14.34
C HIS A 56 -14.01 -1.50 -13.91
N ARG A 57 -13.85 -1.22 -12.61
CA ARG A 57 -13.90 0.14 -12.10
C ARG A 57 -12.78 1.00 -12.68
N ALA A 58 -11.55 0.50 -12.71
CA ALA A 58 -10.41 1.20 -13.31
C ALA A 58 -10.68 1.56 -14.78
N ARG A 59 -11.17 0.58 -15.54
CA ARG A 59 -11.59 0.78 -16.93
C ARG A 59 -12.69 1.84 -17.07
N ASN A 60 -13.73 1.76 -16.25
CA ASN A 60 -14.88 2.66 -16.35
C ASN A 60 -14.50 4.10 -16.06
N LEU A 61 -13.67 4.34 -15.04
CA LEU A 61 -13.14 5.67 -14.71
C LEU A 61 -12.27 6.23 -15.84
N ALA A 62 -11.38 5.43 -16.41
CA ALA A 62 -10.53 5.85 -17.53
C ALA A 62 -11.35 6.12 -18.82
N ARG A 63 -12.44 5.37 -19.05
CA ARG A 63 -13.36 5.62 -20.20
C ARG A 63 -14.23 6.84 -20.02
N ALA A 64 -14.74 7.07 -18.80
CA ALA A 64 -15.57 8.22 -18.49
C ALA A 64 -14.81 9.55 -18.67
N ASN A 65 -13.51 9.54 -18.38
CA ASN A 65 -12.63 10.68 -18.62
C ASN A 65 -11.28 10.22 -19.21
N PRO A 66 -11.06 10.38 -20.52
CA PRO A 66 -9.79 9.98 -21.18
C PRO A 66 -8.53 10.68 -20.65
N ARG A 67 -8.68 11.78 -19.90
CA ARG A 67 -7.57 12.47 -19.24
C ARG A 67 -7.35 11.99 -17.81
N ALA A 68 -8.23 11.16 -17.26
CA ALA A 68 -8.11 10.66 -15.90
C ALA A 68 -6.82 9.83 -15.73
N ARG A 69 -6.17 10.04 -14.62
CA ARG A 69 -4.99 9.30 -14.15
C ARG A 69 -5.46 8.30 -13.12
N VAL A 70 -5.60 7.04 -13.52
CA VAL A 70 -6.14 5.97 -12.67
C VAL A 70 -4.99 5.06 -12.23
N LEU A 71 -4.84 4.87 -10.92
CA LEU A 71 -3.98 3.84 -10.36
C LEU A 71 -4.79 2.60 -10.07
N LEU A 72 -4.33 1.45 -10.56
CA LEU A 72 -4.75 0.13 -10.11
C LEU A 72 -3.55 -0.57 -9.49
N THR A 73 -3.59 -0.83 -8.19
CA THR A 73 -2.45 -1.41 -7.45
C THR A 73 -2.87 -2.59 -6.59
N THR A 74 -1.91 -3.42 -6.27
CA THR A 74 -2.05 -4.60 -5.41
C THR A 74 -0.74 -4.85 -4.65
N TYR A 75 -0.74 -5.82 -3.73
CA TYR A 75 0.39 -6.09 -2.86
C TYR A 75 1.64 -6.54 -3.61
N THR A 76 1.53 -7.53 -4.53
CA THR A 76 2.70 -8.09 -5.20
C THR A 76 2.83 -7.68 -6.67
N ARG A 77 4.06 -7.80 -7.20
CA ARG A 77 4.33 -7.59 -8.63
C ARG A 77 3.58 -8.59 -9.52
N ASN A 78 3.56 -9.87 -9.15
CA ASN A 78 2.92 -10.91 -9.96
C ASN A 78 1.41 -10.67 -10.09
N LEU A 79 0.75 -10.30 -8.99
CA LEU A 79 -0.67 -9.90 -9.03
C LEU A 79 -0.88 -8.64 -9.89
N ALA A 80 0.03 -7.68 -9.86
CA ALA A 80 -0.06 -6.50 -10.71
C ALA A 80 0.10 -6.84 -12.20
N ASP A 81 0.98 -7.76 -12.56
CA ASP A 81 1.15 -8.23 -13.94
C ASP A 81 -0.13 -8.94 -14.44
N ASP A 82 -0.78 -9.73 -13.57
CA ASP A 82 -2.09 -10.34 -13.87
C ASP A 82 -3.19 -9.29 -14.06
N LEU A 83 -3.25 -8.27 -13.18
CA LEU A 83 -4.19 -7.16 -13.32
C LEU A 83 -3.97 -6.39 -14.63
N ALA A 84 -2.72 -6.11 -14.99
CA ALA A 84 -2.38 -5.44 -16.24
C ALA A 84 -2.85 -6.25 -17.45
N SER A 85 -2.67 -7.56 -17.42
CA SER A 85 -3.13 -8.49 -18.47
C SER A 85 -4.66 -8.46 -18.61
N GLN A 86 -5.39 -8.45 -17.49
CA GLN A 86 -6.84 -8.34 -17.48
C GLN A 86 -7.32 -6.99 -18.05
N VAL A 87 -6.69 -5.87 -17.67
CA VAL A 87 -7.01 -4.54 -18.20
C VAL A 87 -6.79 -4.51 -19.72
N HIS A 88 -5.74 -5.15 -20.23
CA HIS A 88 -5.46 -5.23 -21.67
C HIS A 88 -6.52 -6.00 -22.50
N GLN A 89 -7.20 -6.97 -21.89
CA GLN A 89 -8.27 -7.72 -22.54
C GLN A 89 -9.51 -6.87 -22.81
N PHE A 90 -9.65 -5.72 -22.13
CA PHE A 90 -10.76 -4.81 -22.37
C PHE A 90 -10.47 -3.84 -23.52
N SER A 91 -11.32 -3.82 -24.53
CA SER A 91 -11.29 -2.77 -25.54
C SER A 91 -11.55 -1.39 -24.92
N GLY A 92 -10.69 -0.42 -25.22
CA GLY A 92 -10.85 0.98 -24.83
C GLY A 92 -10.33 1.38 -23.46
N ALA A 93 -9.62 0.50 -22.71
CA ALA A 93 -8.82 0.89 -21.57
C ALA A 93 -7.35 0.96 -21.98
N GLN A 94 -6.74 2.14 -21.90
CA GLN A 94 -5.34 2.32 -22.21
C GLN A 94 -4.51 2.16 -20.93
N THR A 95 -3.71 1.09 -20.86
CA THR A 95 -2.67 0.99 -19.82
C THR A 95 -1.51 1.93 -20.13
N VAL A 96 -0.97 2.57 -19.11
CA VAL A 96 0.15 3.51 -19.23
C VAL A 96 1.32 3.06 -18.39
N LYS A 97 2.54 3.23 -18.93
CA LYS A 97 3.80 2.93 -18.21
C LYS A 97 4.33 4.11 -17.40
N ARG A 98 3.85 5.32 -17.72
CA ARG A 98 4.32 6.55 -17.06
C ARG A 98 3.53 6.80 -15.78
N LEU A 99 4.22 6.91 -14.67
CA LEU A 99 3.65 7.31 -13.38
C LEU A 99 2.90 8.64 -13.52
N GLY A 100 1.60 8.66 -13.16
CA GLY A 100 0.74 9.84 -13.29
C GLY A 100 0.38 10.20 -14.74
N GLY A 101 0.49 9.28 -15.68
CA GLY A 101 -0.01 9.43 -17.05
C GLY A 101 -1.53 9.24 -17.13
N SER A 102 -2.18 9.83 -18.14
CA SER A 102 -3.61 9.63 -18.40
C SER A 102 -3.89 8.23 -18.89
N GLY A 103 -4.83 7.52 -18.25
CA GLY A 103 -5.13 6.11 -18.45
C GLY A 103 -4.93 5.30 -17.17
N VAL A 104 -4.84 3.97 -17.27
CA VAL A 104 -4.69 3.07 -16.13
C VAL A 104 -3.22 2.71 -15.94
N TYR A 105 -2.62 3.19 -14.84
CA TYR A 105 -1.30 2.77 -14.40
C TYR A 105 -1.45 1.58 -13.45
N VAL A 106 -0.86 0.44 -13.80
CA VAL A 106 -0.94 -0.79 -13.01
C VAL A 106 0.43 -1.11 -12.43
N SER A 107 0.52 -1.34 -11.11
CA SER A 107 1.77 -1.74 -10.45
C SER A 107 1.53 -2.42 -9.10
N GLY A 108 2.48 -3.23 -8.65
CA GLY A 108 2.58 -3.62 -7.25
C GLY A 108 2.97 -2.43 -6.36
N ILE A 109 2.61 -2.49 -5.07
CA ILE A 109 2.82 -1.36 -4.15
C ILE A 109 4.30 -0.97 -4.01
N ASP A 110 5.22 -1.93 -3.94
CA ASP A 110 6.65 -1.64 -3.81
C ASP A 110 7.25 -1.01 -5.07
N GLN A 111 6.77 -1.45 -6.26
CA GLN A 111 7.16 -0.83 -7.54
C GLN A 111 6.67 0.63 -7.61
N LEU A 112 5.46 0.88 -7.12
CA LEU A 112 4.88 2.22 -7.04
C LEU A 112 5.71 3.11 -6.10
N VAL A 113 6.03 2.63 -4.90
CA VAL A 113 6.89 3.31 -3.92
C VAL A 113 8.22 3.69 -4.57
N TRP A 114 8.88 2.73 -5.21
CA TRP A 114 10.17 2.96 -5.87
C TRP A 114 10.09 3.98 -7.00
N ALA A 115 9.03 3.93 -7.82
CA ALA A 115 8.80 4.89 -8.90
C ALA A 115 8.60 6.32 -8.37
N ILE A 116 7.89 6.47 -7.24
CA ILE A 116 7.67 7.76 -6.57
C ILE A 116 8.98 8.30 -6.00
N MET A 117 9.74 7.48 -5.29
CA MET A 117 11.03 7.88 -4.73
C MET A 117 12.02 8.30 -5.83
N LYS A 118 12.06 7.56 -6.93
CA LYS A 118 12.87 7.91 -8.10
C LYS A 118 12.46 9.24 -8.76
N ARG A 119 11.14 9.51 -8.78
CA ARG A 119 10.60 10.80 -9.25
C ARG A 119 10.98 11.96 -8.33
N ALA A 120 10.98 11.75 -7.02
CA ALA A 120 11.31 12.75 -6.01
C ALA A 120 12.75 13.23 -6.07
N ARG A 121 13.69 12.38 -6.48
CA ARG A 121 15.13 12.69 -6.60
C ARG A 121 15.69 13.37 -5.33
N SER A 122 16.41 14.49 -5.48
CA SER A 122 16.97 15.25 -4.37
C SER A 122 15.93 15.84 -3.41
N GLY A 123 14.69 16.04 -3.85
CA GLY A 123 13.59 16.54 -3.02
C GLY A 123 13.13 15.56 -1.93
N ILE A 124 13.64 14.31 -1.91
CA ILE A 124 13.29 13.30 -0.91
C ILE A 124 14.02 13.50 0.42
N ALA A 125 15.12 14.25 0.45
CA ALA A 125 16.00 14.36 1.63
C ALA A 125 15.28 14.85 2.89
N ASP A 126 14.36 15.81 2.75
CA ASP A 126 13.57 16.31 3.89
C ASP A 126 12.55 15.27 4.36
N ALA A 127 11.90 14.56 3.44
CA ALA A 127 10.98 13.47 3.79
C ALA A 127 11.71 12.33 4.53
N VAL A 128 12.96 12.03 4.16
CA VAL A 128 13.80 11.08 4.90
C VAL A 128 14.02 11.54 6.32
N LYS A 129 14.34 12.82 6.53
CA LYS A 129 14.52 13.39 7.89
C LYS A 129 13.22 13.37 8.68
N ASP A 130 12.08 13.69 8.06
CA ASP A 130 10.78 13.68 8.71
C ASP A 130 10.39 12.28 9.23
N VAL A 131 10.77 11.23 8.50
CA VAL A 131 10.42 9.84 8.86
C VAL A 131 11.46 9.20 9.77
N LEU A 132 12.76 9.40 9.48
CA LEU A 132 13.84 8.69 10.15
C LEU A 132 14.56 9.53 11.23
N GLY A 133 14.35 10.86 11.26
CA GLY A 133 15.04 11.78 12.15
C GLY A 133 16.46 12.14 11.71
N HIS A 134 16.96 11.56 10.64
CA HIS A 134 18.32 11.79 10.13
C HIS A 134 18.40 11.49 8.62
N PRO A 135 19.40 12.05 7.90
CA PRO A 135 19.58 11.78 6.48
C PRO A 135 20.02 10.31 6.23
N ARG A 136 19.83 9.84 5.00
CA ARG A 136 20.43 8.66 4.41
C ARG A 136 21.28 9.08 3.21
N GLU A 137 22.38 8.37 2.96
CA GLU A 137 23.27 8.63 1.83
C GLU A 137 22.57 8.32 0.51
N ASP A 138 22.00 7.12 0.40
CA ASP A 138 21.21 6.69 -0.75
C ASP A 138 19.89 6.05 -0.29
N PRO A 139 18.80 6.84 -0.18
CA PRO A 139 17.49 6.32 0.22
C PRO A 139 16.89 5.30 -0.76
N LEU A 140 17.43 5.16 -1.98
CA LEU A 140 16.99 4.16 -2.95
C LEU A 140 17.74 2.82 -2.79
N LYS A 141 18.91 2.82 -2.16
CA LYS A 141 19.64 1.61 -1.84
C LYS A 141 18.85 0.77 -0.81
N SER A 142 18.72 -0.53 -1.05
CA SER A 142 18.14 -1.43 -0.05
C SER A 142 19.08 -1.56 1.15
N SER A 143 18.49 -1.53 2.34
CA SER A 143 19.19 -1.81 3.59
C SER A 143 18.99 -3.29 3.94
N ASP A 144 20.10 -3.97 4.27
CA ASP A 144 20.12 -5.37 4.73
C ASP A 144 20.23 -5.47 6.26
N VAL A 145 20.05 -4.35 6.98
CA VAL A 145 20.10 -4.31 8.44
C VAL A 145 19.03 -5.23 9.03
N SER A 146 19.47 -6.15 9.89
CA SER A 146 18.60 -7.10 10.57
C SER A 146 18.13 -6.59 11.93
N TRP A 147 16.87 -6.86 12.26
CA TRP A 147 16.34 -6.66 13.61
C TRP A 147 17.05 -7.55 14.64
N ASP A 148 17.44 -8.78 14.27
CA ASP A 148 18.14 -9.69 15.18
C ASP A 148 19.45 -9.07 15.71
N GLN A 149 20.24 -8.40 14.85
CA GLN A 149 21.44 -7.69 15.27
C GLN A 149 21.13 -6.56 16.25
N ALA A 150 20.10 -5.76 15.97
CA ALA A 150 19.71 -4.67 16.86
C ALA A 150 19.16 -5.17 18.21
N ILE A 151 18.46 -6.32 18.21
CA ILE A 151 17.96 -6.99 19.41
C ILE A 151 19.14 -7.53 20.24
N ASP A 152 20.12 -8.19 19.63
CA ASP A 152 21.31 -8.72 20.30
C ASP A 152 22.14 -7.60 20.95
N GLU A 153 22.26 -6.46 20.26
CA GLU A 153 22.99 -5.29 20.75
C GLU A 153 22.30 -4.59 21.91
N ALA A 154 20.99 -4.31 21.79
CA ALA A 154 20.28 -3.41 22.68
C ALA A 154 19.09 -4.04 23.43
N GLY A 155 18.68 -5.26 23.08
CA GLY A 155 17.46 -5.90 23.57
C GLY A 155 17.58 -6.73 24.84
N ARG A 156 18.76 -6.88 25.42
CA ARG A 156 19.08 -7.81 26.55
C ARG A 156 18.18 -7.67 27.79
N ILE A 157 17.60 -6.50 27.99
CA ILE A 157 16.72 -6.19 29.15
C ILE A 157 15.23 -6.41 28.83
N LEU A 158 14.90 -6.79 27.59
CA LEU A 158 13.52 -7.04 27.19
C LEU A 158 13.13 -8.49 27.51
N PRO A 159 11.87 -8.75 27.91
CA PRO A 159 11.34 -10.10 27.98
C PRO A 159 11.39 -10.81 26.61
N ALA A 160 11.56 -12.12 26.64
CA ALA A 160 11.73 -12.93 25.43
C ALA A 160 10.55 -12.79 24.44
N GLU A 161 9.32 -12.58 24.93
CA GLU A 161 8.13 -12.35 24.10
C GLU A 161 8.14 -11.02 23.33
N ILE A 162 8.97 -10.07 23.76
CA ILE A 162 9.15 -8.73 23.12
C ILE A 162 10.44 -8.71 22.30
N ALA A 163 11.49 -9.40 22.75
CA ALA A 163 12.79 -9.45 22.07
C ALA A 163 12.74 -10.36 20.83
N THR A 164 11.82 -10.11 19.91
CA THR A 164 11.66 -10.89 18.67
C THR A 164 11.59 -9.98 17.45
N THR A 165 12.15 -10.44 16.33
CA THR A 165 12.07 -9.75 15.03
C THR A 165 10.62 -9.39 14.68
N ALA A 166 9.68 -10.34 14.81
CA ALA A 166 8.27 -10.12 14.51
C ALA A 166 7.63 -8.99 15.36
N PHE A 167 8.00 -8.87 16.63
CA PHE A 167 7.53 -7.76 17.47
C PHE A 167 8.06 -6.42 16.95
N PHE A 168 9.35 -6.34 16.63
CA PHE A 168 9.98 -5.08 16.20
C PHE A 168 9.53 -4.66 14.80
N GLU A 169 9.42 -5.57 13.85
CA GLU A 169 8.84 -5.30 12.54
C GLU A 169 7.43 -4.72 12.68
N ALA A 170 6.57 -5.41 13.40
CA ALA A 170 5.20 -4.95 13.59
C ALA A 170 5.12 -3.60 14.35
N GLU A 171 5.96 -3.37 15.36
CA GLU A 171 6.01 -2.09 16.09
C GLU A 171 6.51 -0.95 15.19
N TYR A 172 7.51 -1.24 14.36
CA TYR A 172 8.09 -0.29 13.43
C TYR A 172 7.09 0.13 12.34
N GLU A 173 6.45 -0.85 11.73
CA GLU A 173 5.53 -0.64 10.60
C GLU A 173 4.17 -0.07 11.01
N THR A 174 3.68 -0.40 12.23
CA THR A 174 2.33 0.01 12.64
C THR A 174 2.31 1.20 13.60
N VAL A 175 3.44 1.51 14.26
CA VAL A 175 3.52 2.61 15.22
C VAL A 175 4.58 3.63 14.80
N ILE A 176 5.83 3.20 14.64
CA ILE A 176 6.94 4.14 14.51
C ILE A 176 6.91 4.89 13.17
N LEU A 177 6.82 4.16 12.05
CA LEU A 177 6.79 4.77 10.72
C LEU A 177 5.52 5.59 10.45
N PRO A 178 4.30 5.09 10.70
CA PRO A 178 3.08 5.85 10.42
C PRO A 178 2.96 7.14 11.23
N TYR A 179 3.41 7.13 12.48
CA TYR A 179 3.39 8.32 13.33
C TYR A 179 4.68 9.16 13.24
N ARG A 180 5.61 8.78 12.34
CA ARG A 180 6.91 9.47 12.13
C ARG A 180 7.65 9.74 13.43
N VAL A 181 7.69 8.72 14.29
CA VAL A 181 8.36 8.80 15.57
C VAL A 181 9.87 8.81 15.35
N THR A 182 10.53 9.90 15.66
CA THR A 182 11.96 10.10 15.44
C THR A 182 12.78 10.19 16.71
N THR A 183 12.12 10.34 17.88
CA THR A 183 12.77 10.47 19.19
C THR A 183 12.14 9.58 20.25
N GLU A 184 12.91 9.26 21.30
CA GLU A 184 12.42 8.50 22.46
C GLU A 184 11.19 9.16 23.10
N SER A 185 11.24 10.49 23.29
CA SER A 185 10.13 11.24 23.90
C SER A 185 8.83 11.08 23.12
N GLN A 186 8.88 11.13 21.78
CA GLN A 186 7.72 10.87 20.93
C GLN A 186 7.23 9.43 21.09
N TYR A 187 8.14 8.44 21.11
CA TYR A 187 7.76 7.04 21.29
C TYR A 187 7.12 6.77 22.65
N LEU A 188 7.57 7.43 23.70
CA LEU A 188 6.98 7.29 25.04
C LEU A 188 5.54 7.83 25.12
N SER A 189 5.17 8.78 24.26
CA SER A 189 3.86 9.43 24.24
C SER A 189 2.92 8.88 23.14
N VAL A 190 3.46 8.23 22.11
CA VAL A 190 2.64 7.76 20.97
C VAL A 190 1.60 6.71 21.38
N ARG A 191 0.41 6.78 20.77
CA ARG A 191 -0.63 5.75 20.95
C ARG A 191 -0.29 4.53 20.13
N ARG A 192 -0.26 3.36 20.79
CA ARG A 192 0.01 2.06 20.16
C ARG A 192 -1.29 1.32 19.87
N GLN A 193 -2.12 1.90 19.01
CA GLN A 193 -3.41 1.28 18.62
C GLN A 193 -3.18 -0.06 17.91
N GLY A 194 -4.02 -1.05 18.20
CA GLY A 194 -3.99 -2.36 17.53
C GLY A 194 -2.85 -3.29 17.96
N ARG A 195 -1.91 -2.86 18.83
CA ARG A 195 -0.75 -3.68 19.23
C ARG A 195 -1.05 -4.77 20.27
N GLY A 196 -2.21 -4.76 20.89
CA GLY A 196 -2.65 -5.79 21.86
C GLY A 196 -1.82 -5.90 23.14
N LEU A 197 -0.51 -5.63 23.09
CA LEU A 197 0.41 -5.71 24.24
C LEU A 197 0.67 -4.31 24.82
N SER A 198 0.32 -4.13 26.09
CA SER A 198 0.64 -2.90 26.83
C SER A 198 2.12 -2.90 27.24
N LEU A 199 2.80 -1.79 27.00
CA LEU A 199 4.19 -1.59 27.43
C LEU A 199 4.26 -0.51 28.53
N SER A 200 4.88 -0.86 29.66
CA SER A 200 5.25 0.13 30.67
C SER A 200 6.26 1.14 30.11
N ARG A 201 6.40 2.29 30.78
CA ARG A 201 7.38 3.32 30.38
C ARG A 201 8.79 2.74 30.24
N ALA A 202 9.22 1.92 31.21
CA ALA A 202 10.54 1.29 31.19
C ALA A 202 10.71 0.34 29.98
N ARG A 203 9.70 -0.46 29.67
CA ARG A 203 9.70 -1.32 28.47
C ARG A 203 9.72 -0.51 27.17
N ARG A 204 8.99 0.59 27.09
CA ARG A 204 9.05 1.50 25.92
C ARG A 204 10.46 2.08 25.74
N MET A 205 11.13 2.51 26.80
CA MET A 205 12.50 3.00 26.72
C MET A 205 13.45 1.91 26.19
N ALA A 206 13.29 0.67 26.66
CA ALA A 206 14.09 -0.47 26.18
C ALA A 206 13.80 -0.81 24.70
N VAL A 207 12.54 -0.80 24.29
CA VAL A 207 12.16 -0.98 22.87
C VAL A 207 12.77 0.13 22.02
N TRP A 208 12.71 1.39 22.48
CA TRP A 208 13.30 2.50 21.72
C TRP A 208 14.81 2.36 21.52
N LYS A 209 15.55 1.81 22.49
CA LYS A 209 16.98 1.54 22.34
C LYS A 209 17.27 0.59 21.18
N VAL A 210 16.48 -0.47 21.03
CA VAL A 210 16.62 -1.40 19.90
C VAL A 210 16.28 -0.70 18.58
N VAL A 211 15.22 0.09 18.53
CA VAL A 211 14.86 0.89 17.35
C VAL A 211 15.96 1.87 16.98
N ALA A 212 16.57 2.53 17.97
CA ALA A 212 17.67 3.46 17.75
C ALA A 212 18.92 2.73 17.20
N ALA A 213 19.23 1.53 17.71
CA ALA A 213 20.32 0.69 17.20
C ALA A 213 20.06 0.30 15.74
N TYR A 214 18.86 -0.21 15.42
CA TYR A 214 18.44 -0.53 14.05
C TYR A 214 18.59 0.67 13.11
N ARG A 215 18.10 1.84 13.50
CA ARG A 215 18.21 3.07 12.70
C ARG A 215 19.66 3.54 12.55
N SER A 216 20.48 3.38 13.60
CA SER A 216 21.90 3.73 13.56
C SER A 216 22.65 2.85 12.55
N ALA A 217 22.42 1.53 12.57
CA ALA A 217 22.97 0.60 11.61
C ALA A 217 22.54 0.95 10.16
N GLY A 218 21.25 1.18 9.93
CA GLY A 218 20.76 1.61 8.62
C GLY A 218 21.33 2.95 8.16
N ARG A 219 21.63 3.88 9.09
CA ARG A 219 22.33 5.13 8.78
C ARG A 219 23.76 4.88 8.35
N ALA A 220 24.47 4.00 9.02
CA ALA A 220 25.86 3.64 8.68
C ALA A 220 25.95 2.94 7.32
N GLU A 221 24.95 2.10 6.98
CA GLU A 221 24.85 1.44 5.68
C GLU A 221 24.42 2.40 4.56
N GLY A 222 23.71 3.48 4.89
CA GLY A 222 23.25 4.53 3.97
C GLY A 222 21.95 4.24 3.25
N GLY A 223 21.39 3.02 3.37
CA GLY A 223 20.19 2.56 2.68
C GLY A 223 18.89 2.71 3.48
N THR A 224 17.78 2.20 2.93
CA THR A 224 16.45 2.15 3.58
C THR A 224 15.78 0.80 3.37
N SER A 225 14.96 0.39 4.34
CA SER A 225 14.08 -0.78 4.20
C SER A 225 12.86 -0.46 3.30
N PHE A 226 12.17 -1.51 2.86
CA PHE A 226 10.92 -1.34 2.08
C PHE A 226 9.86 -0.55 2.85
N ALA A 227 9.67 -0.84 4.14
CA ALA A 227 8.72 -0.14 4.99
C ALA A 227 9.08 1.35 5.16
N GLU A 228 10.38 1.66 5.35
CA GLU A 228 10.86 3.05 5.42
C GLU A 228 10.58 3.81 4.11
N ARG A 229 10.81 3.18 2.96
CA ARG A 229 10.54 3.81 1.65
C ARG A 229 9.08 4.20 1.47
N ALA A 230 8.13 3.33 1.86
CA ALA A 230 6.71 3.63 1.78
C ALA A 230 6.35 4.87 2.62
N ALA A 231 6.84 4.94 3.86
CA ALA A 231 6.62 6.09 4.73
C ALA A 231 7.29 7.37 4.20
N ILE A 232 8.51 7.28 3.66
CA ILE A 232 9.23 8.40 3.06
C ILE A 232 8.51 8.92 1.81
N ALA A 233 8.04 8.02 0.93
CA ALA A 233 7.28 8.40 -0.26
C ALA A 233 5.97 9.11 0.11
N ALA A 234 5.25 8.63 1.13
CA ALA A 234 4.06 9.29 1.67
C ALA A 234 4.39 10.70 2.19
N ALA A 235 5.44 10.83 2.99
CA ALA A 235 5.90 12.11 3.54
C ALA A 235 6.26 13.11 2.45
N TRP A 236 6.95 12.66 1.39
CA TRP A 236 7.30 13.51 0.26
C TRP A 236 6.06 14.03 -0.50
N LEU A 237 5.09 13.17 -0.78
CA LEU A 237 3.84 13.56 -1.45
C LEU A 237 3.06 14.58 -0.61
N GLU A 238 2.94 14.35 0.68
CA GLU A 238 2.26 15.28 1.60
C GLU A 238 2.95 16.65 1.65
N ARG A 239 4.29 16.68 1.76
CA ARG A 239 5.06 17.93 1.77
C ARG A 239 4.91 18.72 0.48
N THR A 240 4.88 18.03 -0.66
CA THR A 240 4.82 18.68 -1.98
C THR A 240 3.40 18.96 -2.46
N GLY A 241 2.38 18.39 -1.80
CA GLY A 241 0.98 18.49 -2.23
C GLY A 241 0.72 17.89 -3.60
N GLN A 242 1.61 16.99 -4.08
CA GLN A 242 1.48 16.41 -5.41
C GLN A 242 0.51 15.22 -5.39
N HIS A 243 -0.63 15.37 -6.04
CA HIS A 243 -1.55 14.26 -6.33
C HIS A 243 -1.22 13.70 -7.72
N LEU A 244 -0.66 12.49 -7.76
CA LEU A 244 -0.21 11.87 -9.01
C LEU A 244 -1.36 11.20 -9.77
N PHE A 245 -2.46 10.91 -9.10
CA PHE A 245 -3.62 10.24 -9.67
C PHE A 245 -4.91 11.00 -9.30
N ASP A 246 -5.94 10.78 -10.11
CA ASP A 246 -7.30 11.29 -9.87
C ASP A 246 -8.15 10.24 -9.16
N HIS A 247 -7.83 8.94 -9.40
CA HIS A 247 -8.48 7.79 -8.78
C HIS A 247 -7.44 6.73 -8.42
N VAL A 248 -7.59 6.13 -7.25
CA VAL A 248 -6.73 5.05 -6.74
C VAL A 248 -7.60 3.83 -6.42
N ILE A 249 -7.33 2.70 -7.05
CA ILE A 249 -8.00 1.44 -6.83
C ILE A 249 -6.99 0.43 -6.33
N VAL A 250 -7.31 -0.23 -5.22
CA VAL A 250 -6.43 -1.16 -4.53
C VAL A 250 -7.10 -2.52 -4.46
N ASP A 251 -6.46 -3.54 -5.02
CA ASP A 251 -6.84 -4.93 -4.82
C ASP A 251 -6.00 -5.56 -3.71
N GLU A 252 -6.57 -6.51 -2.96
CA GLU A 252 -5.93 -7.19 -1.81
C GLU A 252 -5.41 -6.20 -0.75
N SER A 253 -6.21 -5.18 -0.42
CA SER A 253 -5.79 -4.10 0.48
C SER A 253 -5.55 -4.55 1.94
N GLN A 254 -6.03 -5.73 2.35
CA GLN A 254 -5.80 -6.29 3.68
C GLN A 254 -4.34 -6.60 3.98
N ASP A 255 -3.49 -6.74 2.95
CA ASP A 255 -2.07 -7.06 3.09
C ASP A 255 -1.18 -5.81 3.21
N LEU A 256 -1.78 -4.62 3.09
CA LEU A 256 -1.06 -3.36 3.13
C LEU A 256 -0.82 -2.87 4.57
N THR A 257 0.34 -2.25 4.79
CA THR A 257 0.70 -1.60 6.06
C THR A 257 0.06 -0.22 6.19
N PRO A 258 -0.02 0.36 7.40
CA PRO A 258 -0.48 1.74 7.58
C PRO A 258 0.30 2.77 6.77
N ALA A 259 1.62 2.59 6.60
CA ALA A 259 2.43 3.47 5.76
C ALA A 259 2.02 3.42 4.27
N HIS A 260 1.62 2.24 3.77
CA HIS A 260 1.05 2.10 2.43
C HIS A 260 -0.28 2.84 2.30
N PHE A 261 -1.17 2.77 3.30
CA PHE A 261 -2.43 3.53 3.27
C PHE A 261 -2.21 5.04 3.28
N GLN A 262 -1.23 5.54 4.05
CA GLN A 262 -0.84 6.95 4.03
C GLN A 262 -0.32 7.36 2.64
N LEU A 263 0.52 6.53 2.03
CA LEU A 263 0.99 6.74 0.68
C LEU A 263 -0.17 6.83 -0.32
N LEU A 264 -1.05 5.83 -0.31
CA LEU A 264 -2.22 5.78 -1.22
C LEU A 264 -3.12 7.00 -1.03
N ARG A 265 -3.34 7.44 0.22
CA ARG A 265 -4.11 8.65 0.50
C ARG A 265 -3.44 9.92 -0.03
N ALA A 266 -2.11 10.01 0.08
CA ALA A 266 -1.35 11.17 -0.41
C ALA A 266 -1.29 11.25 -1.94
N LEU A 267 -1.50 10.13 -2.65
CA LEU A 267 -1.47 10.07 -4.11
C LEU A 267 -2.65 10.75 -4.80
N VAL A 268 -3.77 10.92 -4.11
CA VAL A 268 -5.03 11.39 -4.70
C VAL A 268 -5.67 12.47 -3.82
N ALA A 269 -6.22 13.52 -4.43
CA ALA A 269 -7.00 14.52 -3.72
C ALA A 269 -8.31 13.92 -3.17
N GLN A 270 -8.82 14.44 -2.05
CA GLN A 270 -10.14 14.05 -1.57
C GLN A 270 -11.21 14.51 -2.55
N GLY A 271 -12.11 13.61 -2.91
CA GLY A 271 -13.18 13.90 -3.85
C GLY A 271 -13.94 12.66 -4.31
N PRO A 272 -14.85 12.81 -5.27
CA PRO A 272 -15.60 11.67 -5.81
C PRO A 272 -14.67 10.60 -6.39
N ASP A 273 -14.96 9.34 -6.06
CA ASP A 273 -14.24 8.17 -6.57
C ASP A 273 -12.72 8.18 -6.32
N ASP A 274 -12.28 8.87 -5.27
CA ASP A 274 -10.86 9.09 -4.99
C ASP A 274 -10.11 7.79 -4.65
N LEU A 275 -10.57 7.03 -3.65
CA LEU A 275 -9.90 5.81 -3.18
C LEU A 275 -10.90 4.65 -3.09
N PHE A 276 -10.64 3.57 -3.81
CA PHE A 276 -11.45 2.36 -3.79
C PHE A 276 -10.59 1.17 -3.33
N LEU A 277 -10.97 0.57 -2.20
CA LEU A 277 -10.23 -0.53 -1.58
C LEU A 277 -11.03 -1.82 -1.69
N CYS A 278 -10.44 -2.85 -2.28
CA CYS A 278 -10.95 -4.22 -2.23
C CYS A 278 -10.18 -5.01 -1.18
N GLU A 279 -10.89 -5.66 -0.26
CA GLU A 279 -10.27 -6.45 0.80
C GLU A 279 -10.98 -7.79 1.03
N ASP A 280 -10.22 -8.79 1.45
CA ASP A 280 -10.73 -10.01 2.04
C ASP A 280 -10.63 -9.93 3.57
N SER A 281 -11.76 -9.80 4.24
CA SER A 281 -11.80 -9.71 5.70
C SER A 281 -11.38 -11.00 6.42
N HIS A 282 -11.30 -12.15 5.70
CA HIS A 282 -11.00 -13.47 6.23
C HIS A 282 -9.56 -13.92 5.95
N GLN A 283 -8.84 -13.27 5.02
CA GLN A 283 -7.48 -13.64 4.58
C GLN A 283 -6.44 -12.57 4.93
N ARG A 284 -6.33 -12.18 6.18
CA ARG A 284 -5.23 -11.30 6.60
C ARG A 284 -3.96 -12.12 6.82
N ILE A 285 -2.93 -11.94 5.99
CA ILE A 285 -1.61 -12.58 6.14
C ILE A 285 -0.93 -12.05 7.42
N TYR A 286 -1.11 -10.76 7.72
CA TYR A 286 -0.64 -10.14 8.95
C TYR A 286 -1.80 -9.93 9.91
N GLY A 287 -1.96 -10.82 10.90
CA GLY A 287 -3.08 -10.93 11.84
C GLY A 287 -3.27 -9.75 12.79
N GLN A 288 -3.26 -8.51 12.31
CA GLN A 288 -3.53 -7.33 13.13
C GLN A 288 -4.75 -6.57 12.61
N LYS A 289 -5.76 -6.43 13.49
CA LYS A 289 -6.85 -5.48 13.29
C LYS A 289 -6.27 -4.06 13.36
N VAL A 290 -6.27 -3.36 12.24
CA VAL A 290 -6.03 -1.91 12.19
C VAL A 290 -7.33 -1.19 12.47
#